data_c502d63cc640d9f444314abccd94bb69
#
_entry.id   c502d63cc640d9f444314abccd94bb69
#
_cell.length_a   1.000
_cell.length_b   1.000
_cell.length_c   1.000
_cell.angle_alpha   90.00
_cell.angle_beta   90.00
_cell.angle_gamma   90.00
#
_symmetry.space_group_name_H-M   'P 1'
#
loop_
_entity.id
_entity.type
_entity.pdbx_description
1 polymer ?
#
loop_
_entity_poly.entity_id
_entity_poly.type
_entity_poly.pdbx_seq_one_letter_code
_entity_poly.pdbx_strand_id
1 'polypeptide(L)'
;MSVWLDNLIPLKGRLNHLQLAGWQPTRLAEQGLGCRLLADVMIPMKDGTRLSADVYLPKKPGRYPAILQFSAYNRDLHSIGVPKGTNEIGSPPVITDRGYVQIVVTARGVGRSEGELMRWHAETEVQDHAACIAWAAEQPWSTGDVCLFGTSYYGMNQPNVASLRPPALKAFFCNEICTDFRRHVFRGERPLARELAPAEALR
;
A
#
# COMPACT_ATOMS: atom_id res chain seq x y z
N MET A 1 17.05 -14.43 -16.76
CA MET A 1 15.78 -14.21 -16.09
C MET A 1 15.88 -13.22 -14.92
N SER A 2 16.95 -12.43 -14.86
CA SER A 2 17.18 -11.44 -13.81
C SER A 2 16.95 -9.99 -14.24
N VAL A 3 16.88 -9.72 -15.52
CA VAL A 3 16.90 -8.36 -16.09
C VAL A 3 15.71 -7.48 -15.67
N TRP A 4 14.59 -8.09 -15.30
CA TRP A 4 13.40 -7.35 -14.85
C TRP A 4 13.41 -7.01 -13.36
N LEU A 5 14.02 -7.83 -12.54
CA LEU A 5 14.13 -7.60 -11.10
C LEU A 5 15.27 -6.64 -10.77
N ASP A 6 16.39 -6.74 -11.48
CA ASP A 6 17.53 -5.85 -11.26
C ASP A 6 17.25 -4.39 -11.64
N ASN A 7 16.27 -4.16 -12.52
CA ASN A 7 15.81 -2.81 -12.87
C ASN A 7 14.75 -2.24 -11.91
N LEU A 8 14.16 -3.06 -11.03
CA LEU A 8 13.14 -2.64 -10.06
C LEU A 8 13.69 -2.45 -8.65
N ILE A 9 14.84 -2.99 -8.32
CA ILE A 9 15.30 -3.15 -6.94
C ILE A 9 16.37 -2.17 -6.45
N PRO A 10 17.19 -1.48 -7.23
CA PRO A 10 18.02 -0.45 -6.61
C PRO A 10 17.40 0.94 -6.72
N LEU A 11 16.18 1.12 -6.25
CA LEU A 11 15.55 2.43 -6.25
C LEU A 11 15.94 3.30 -5.06
N LYS A 12 16.73 2.80 -4.12
CA LYS A 12 17.25 3.56 -2.98
C LYS A 12 18.15 4.75 -3.35
N GLY A 13 18.47 4.94 -4.62
CA GLY A 13 19.18 6.11 -5.11
C GLY A 13 18.56 6.73 -6.37
N ARG A 14 17.69 6.03 -7.07
CA ARG A 14 17.22 6.47 -8.38
C ARG A 14 15.96 7.34 -8.36
N LEU A 15 15.12 7.26 -7.33
CA LEU A 15 14.06 8.26 -7.13
C LEU A 15 14.66 9.63 -6.84
N ASN A 16 15.81 9.68 -6.17
CA ASN A 16 16.59 10.90 -6.05
C ASN A 16 17.07 11.42 -7.42
N HIS A 17 17.32 10.55 -8.40
CA HIS A 17 17.68 10.97 -9.75
C HIS A 17 16.53 11.62 -10.51
N LEU A 18 15.32 11.17 -10.32
CA LEU A 18 14.15 11.81 -10.92
C LEU A 18 13.90 13.18 -10.26
N GLN A 19 14.16 13.31 -8.97
CA GLN A 19 14.17 14.60 -8.26
C GLN A 19 15.33 15.49 -8.72
N LEU A 20 16.53 14.94 -8.94
CA LEU A 20 17.69 15.65 -9.43
C LEU A 20 17.54 16.14 -10.87
N ALA A 21 16.74 15.46 -11.68
CA ALA A 21 16.42 15.89 -13.05
C ALA A 21 15.33 16.99 -13.11
N GLY A 22 14.91 17.54 -11.95
CA GLY A 22 13.85 18.54 -11.91
C GLY A 22 12.46 17.96 -12.19
N TRP A 23 12.35 16.64 -12.39
CA TRP A 23 11.07 16.00 -12.51
C TRP A 23 10.43 15.87 -11.12
N GLN A 24 9.52 16.76 -10.84
CA GLN A 24 8.56 16.59 -9.76
C GLN A 24 7.45 15.74 -10.34
N PRO A 25 7.04 14.60 -9.72
CA PRO A 25 5.78 14.01 -10.08
C PRO A 25 4.74 15.09 -9.90
N THR A 26 4.23 15.59 -11.00
CA THR A 26 3.11 16.52 -10.97
C THR A 26 1.99 15.70 -10.36
N ARG A 27 1.74 15.90 -9.08
CA ARG A 27 0.63 15.25 -8.40
C ARG A 27 -0.61 15.83 -9.04
N LEU A 28 -1.12 15.15 -10.06
CA LEU A 28 -2.46 15.39 -10.61
C LEU A 28 -3.53 15.42 -9.52
N ALA A 29 -3.13 14.97 -8.32
CA ALA A 29 -3.92 14.86 -7.12
C ALA A 29 -4.37 16.19 -6.50
N GLU A 30 -3.67 17.28 -6.67
CA GLU A 30 -4.03 18.53 -5.99
C GLU A 30 -5.06 19.35 -6.73
N GLN A 31 -5.21 19.17 -8.04
CA GLN A 31 -6.17 19.93 -8.83
C GLN A 31 -7.50 19.17 -8.99
N GLY A 32 -8.47 19.52 -8.17
CA GLY A 32 -9.87 19.12 -8.38
C GLY A 32 -10.32 17.80 -7.77
N LEU A 33 -9.54 17.19 -6.86
CA LEU A 33 -9.85 15.88 -6.24
C LEU A 33 -11.13 15.80 -5.42
N GLY A 34 -11.75 16.90 -5.09
CA GLY A 34 -12.95 16.85 -4.26
C GLY A 34 -12.68 16.51 -2.77
N CYS A 35 -11.43 16.24 -2.38
CA CYS A 35 -10.98 15.96 -1.01
C CYS A 35 -9.72 16.77 -0.69
N ARG A 36 -9.29 16.76 0.59
CA ARG A 36 -8.02 17.34 1.03
C ARG A 36 -6.95 16.25 1.05
N LEU A 37 -5.74 16.54 0.62
CA LEU A 37 -4.62 15.59 0.61
C LEU A 37 -3.52 16.06 1.57
N LEU A 38 -3.11 15.18 2.48
CA LEU A 38 -1.83 15.26 3.17
C LEU A 38 -0.90 14.27 2.49
N ALA A 39 -0.01 14.80 1.70
CA ALA A 39 0.90 13.99 0.90
C ALA A 39 2.20 13.69 1.64
N ASP A 40 2.80 12.51 1.38
CA ASP A 40 4.11 12.11 1.90
C ASP A 40 4.20 12.18 3.44
N VAL A 41 3.13 11.82 4.11
CA VAL A 41 3.16 11.66 5.56
C VAL A 41 4.09 10.50 5.90
N MET A 42 5.06 10.74 6.76
CA MET A 42 6.03 9.72 7.20
C MET A 42 5.57 9.10 8.52
N ILE A 43 5.15 7.85 8.47
CA ILE A 43 4.65 7.09 9.63
C ILE A 43 5.84 6.41 10.32
N PRO A 44 6.13 6.71 11.59
CA PRO A 44 7.26 6.12 12.29
C PRO A 44 6.96 4.67 12.71
N MET A 45 7.91 3.76 12.45
CA MET A 45 7.91 2.40 12.95
C MET A 45 8.73 2.31 14.24
N LYS A 46 8.56 1.21 14.99
CA LYS A 46 9.23 0.99 16.28
C LYS A 46 10.75 0.97 16.19
N ASP A 47 11.31 0.57 15.06
CA ASP A 47 12.74 0.50 14.81
C ASP A 47 13.34 1.82 14.26
N GLY A 48 12.54 2.88 14.21
CA GLY A 48 12.94 4.19 13.68
C GLY A 48 12.79 4.32 12.16
N THR A 49 12.49 3.26 11.42
CA THR A 49 12.15 3.33 10.00
C THR A 49 10.86 4.13 9.81
N ARG A 50 10.75 4.90 8.73
CA ARG A 50 9.54 5.66 8.42
C ARG A 50 8.92 5.19 7.12
N LEU A 51 7.60 4.93 7.15
CA LEU A 51 6.84 4.55 5.96
C LEU A 51 6.10 5.75 5.40
N SER A 52 6.11 5.87 4.11
CA SER A 52 5.48 6.97 3.41
C SER A 52 4.02 6.65 3.07
N ALA A 53 3.12 7.60 3.34
CA ALA A 53 1.70 7.48 3.09
C ALA A 53 1.11 8.75 2.48
N ASP A 54 0.03 8.60 1.73
CA ASP A 54 -0.87 9.68 1.37
C ASP A 54 -2.17 9.55 2.17
N VAL A 55 -2.63 10.66 2.74
CA VAL A 55 -3.84 10.72 3.56
C VAL A 55 -4.86 11.64 2.89
N TYR A 56 -5.95 11.06 2.43
CA TYR A 56 -7.06 11.77 1.81
C TYR A 56 -8.16 12.01 2.85
N LEU A 57 -8.49 13.27 3.07
CA LEU A 57 -9.42 13.74 4.10
C LEU A 57 -10.69 14.30 3.46
N PRO A 58 -11.86 14.13 4.09
CA PRO A 58 -13.06 14.86 3.72
C PRO A 58 -12.81 16.37 3.65
N LYS A 59 -13.52 17.09 2.77
CA LYS A 59 -13.43 18.56 2.67
C LYS A 59 -13.75 19.26 3.96
N LYS A 60 -14.82 18.81 4.63
CA LYS A 60 -15.24 19.37 5.91
C LYS A 60 -14.27 18.92 7.01
N PRO A 61 -13.77 19.84 7.84
CA PRO A 61 -13.00 19.48 9.02
C PRO A 61 -13.84 18.63 9.97
N GLY A 62 -13.20 17.64 10.61
CA GLY A 62 -13.88 16.75 11.55
C GLY A 62 -13.02 15.53 11.88
N ARG A 63 -13.60 14.64 12.69
CA ARG A 63 -13.04 13.31 12.99
C ARG A 63 -13.84 12.26 12.26
N TYR A 64 -13.13 11.33 11.62
CA TYR A 64 -13.71 10.34 10.73
C TYR A 64 -13.05 8.97 10.97
N PRO A 65 -13.77 7.86 10.76
CA PRO A 65 -13.14 6.55 10.68
C PRO A 65 -12.20 6.50 9.49
N ALA A 66 -11.13 5.73 9.61
CA ALA A 66 -10.13 5.60 8.56
C ALA A 66 -10.28 4.29 7.78
N ILE A 67 -10.04 4.34 6.48
CA ILE A 67 -9.80 3.18 5.63
C ILE A 67 -8.31 3.20 5.27
N LEU A 68 -7.56 2.22 5.78
CA LEU A 68 -6.13 2.08 5.56
C LEU A 68 -5.85 0.99 4.54
N GLN A 69 -4.96 1.30 3.61
CA GLN A 69 -4.52 0.45 2.52
C GLN A 69 -3.01 0.37 2.53
N PHE A 70 -2.49 -0.84 2.65
CA PHE A 70 -1.07 -1.10 2.81
C PHE A 70 -0.57 -2.04 1.71
N SER A 71 0.51 -1.68 1.02
CA SER A 71 1.01 -2.49 -0.09
C SER A 71 2.48 -2.24 -0.38
N ALA A 72 3.13 -3.24 -0.97
CA ALA A 72 4.44 -3.10 -1.61
C ALA A 72 4.38 -2.44 -3.00
N TYR A 73 3.21 -1.99 -3.44
CA TYR A 73 3.13 -1.21 -4.67
C TYR A 73 3.54 0.24 -4.41
N ASN A 74 4.34 0.79 -5.34
CA ASN A 74 4.71 2.18 -5.26
C ASN A 74 3.50 3.07 -5.59
N ARG A 75 3.00 3.81 -4.59
CA ARG A 75 1.86 4.71 -4.76
C ARG A 75 2.14 5.86 -5.73
N ASP A 76 3.39 6.23 -5.96
CA ASP A 76 3.75 7.28 -6.92
C ASP A 76 3.37 6.92 -8.36
N LEU A 77 3.21 5.62 -8.66
CA LEU A 77 2.69 5.17 -9.95
C LEU A 77 1.25 5.65 -10.21
N HIS A 78 0.47 5.91 -9.17
CA HIS A 78 -0.87 6.45 -9.29
C HIS A 78 -0.85 7.91 -9.76
N SER A 79 0.17 8.67 -9.37
CA SER A 79 0.32 10.07 -9.72
C SER A 79 0.73 10.31 -11.19
N ILE A 80 1.27 9.30 -11.86
CA ILE A 80 1.67 9.38 -13.27
C ILE A 80 0.64 8.78 -14.23
N GLY A 81 -0.60 8.59 -13.76
CA GLY A 81 -1.71 8.14 -14.61
C GLY A 81 -1.75 6.63 -14.88
N VAL A 82 -0.99 5.82 -14.14
CA VAL A 82 -1.13 4.37 -14.22
C VAL A 82 -2.48 3.96 -13.59
N PRO A 83 -3.40 3.31 -14.32
CA PRO A 83 -4.80 3.15 -13.91
C PRO A 83 -5.05 2.21 -12.72
N LYS A 84 -4.03 1.60 -12.13
CA LYS A 84 -4.18 0.51 -11.16
C LYS A 84 -4.81 0.91 -9.82
N GLY A 85 -4.62 2.15 -9.38
CA GLY A 85 -4.99 2.54 -8.02
C GLY A 85 -6.48 2.45 -7.71
N THR A 86 -7.30 2.96 -8.58
CA THR A 86 -8.75 3.04 -8.33
C THR A 86 -9.44 1.68 -8.31
N ASN A 87 -8.91 0.70 -9.03
CA ASN A 87 -9.49 -0.64 -9.07
C ASN A 87 -9.20 -1.45 -7.81
N GLU A 88 -8.04 -1.23 -7.17
CA GLU A 88 -7.61 -2.02 -6.02
C GLU A 88 -7.90 -1.34 -4.68
N ILE A 89 -7.93 -0.01 -4.65
CA ILE A 89 -8.06 0.79 -3.42
C ILE A 89 -9.29 1.72 -3.40
N GLY A 90 -10.03 1.77 -4.48
CA GLY A 90 -11.15 2.69 -4.63
C GLY A 90 -10.70 4.14 -4.91
N SER A 91 -11.68 5.00 -5.15
CA SER A 91 -11.47 6.41 -5.48
C SER A 91 -11.47 7.27 -4.20
N PRO A 92 -10.42 8.07 -3.93
CA PRO A 92 -10.37 8.94 -2.76
C PRO A 92 -11.57 9.88 -2.63
N PRO A 93 -12.05 10.56 -3.68
CA PRO A 93 -13.27 11.37 -3.57
C PRO A 93 -14.48 10.58 -3.11
N VAL A 94 -14.67 9.38 -3.64
CA VAL A 94 -15.82 8.53 -3.31
C VAL A 94 -15.78 8.08 -1.85
N ILE A 95 -14.60 7.75 -1.33
CA ILE A 95 -14.39 7.31 0.05
C ILE A 95 -14.58 8.50 1.00
N THR A 96 -13.98 9.64 0.69
CA THR A 96 -14.02 10.82 1.56
C THR A 96 -15.40 11.48 1.57
N ASP A 97 -16.14 11.48 0.47
CA ASP A 97 -17.52 11.98 0.43
C ASP A 97 -18.49 11.14 1.28
N ARG A 98 -18.11 9.88 1.55
CA ARG A 98 -18.84 8.99 2.48
C ARG A 98 -18.44 9.17 3.95
N GLY A 99 -17.59 10.12 4.25
CA GLY A 99 -17.18 10.43 5.62
C GLY A 99 -16.09 9.49 6.16
N TYR A 100 -15.20 9.00 5.31
CA TYR A 100 -14.01 8.24 5.69
C TYR A 100 -12.75 9.00 5.34
N VAL A 101 -11.69 8.82 6.12
CA VAL A 101 -10.33 9.15 5.71
C VAL A 101 -9.76 7.95 4.96
N GLN A 102 -9.14 8.17 3.81
CA GLN A 102 -8.41 7.12 3.10
C GLN A 102 -6.92 7.32 3.31
N ILE A 103 -6.21 6.26 3.68
CA ILE A 103 -4.77 6.26 3.91
C ILE A 103 -4.15 5.21 3.00
N VAL A 104 -3.25 5.62 2.12
CA VAL A 104 -2.53 4.72 1.23
C VAL A 104 -1.07 4.68 1.64
N VAL A 105 -0.64 3.57 2.20
CA VAL A 105 0.72 3.36 2.73
C VAL A 105 1.52 2.52 1.76
N THR A 106 2.76 2.92 1.52
CA THR A 106 3.74 2.12 0.78
C THR A 106 4.61 1.35 1.78
N ALA A 107 4.77 0.06 1.57
CA ALA A 107 5.56 -0.81 2.43
C ALA A 107 7.04 -0.40 2.50
N ARG A 108 7.73 -0.87 3.52
CA ARG A 108 9.16 -0.69 3.78
C ARG A 108 10.00 -0.99 2.54
N GLY A 109 10.95 -0.11 2.23
CA GLY A 109 11.89 -0.26 1.12
C GLY A 109 11.29 -0.03 -0.28
N VAL A 110 10.03 0.45 -0.35
CA VAL A 110 9.35 0.74 -1.62
C VAL A 110 9.04 2.23 -1.74
N GLY A 111 9.19 2.79 -2.92
CA GLY A 111 8.89 4.19 -3.20
C GLY A 111 9.68 5.13 -2.29
N ARG A 112 8.96 5.93 -1.49
CA ARG A 112 9.53 6.88 -0.54
C ARG A 112 9.64 6.35 0.89
N SER A 113 9.18 5.13 1.13
CA SER A 113 9.36 4.47 2.42
C SER A 113 10.81 4.08 2.63
N GLU A 114 11.28 4.25 3.86
CA GLU A 114 12.63 3.88 4.27
C GLU A 114 12.76 2.36 4.49
N GLY A 115 13.97 1.90 4.77
CA GLY A 115 14.28 0.51 5.04
C GLY A 115 14.46 -0.33 3.78
N GLU A 116 14.29 -1.64 3.92
CA GLU A 116 14.47 -2.61 2.83
C GLU A 116 13.29 -3.57 2.74
N LEU A 117 12.82 -3.84 1.53
CA LEU A 117 11.85 -4.88 1.26
C LEU A 117 12.58 -6.22 1.16
N MET A 118 12.52 -7.02 2.22
CA MET A 118 13.16 -8.33 2.28
C MET A 118 12.41 -9.37 1.45
N ARG A 119 11.12 -9.45 1.66
CA ARG A 119 10.19 -10.34 0.93
C ARG A 119 8.75 -9.91 1.19
N TRP A 120 7.86 -10.30 0.30
CA TRP A 120 6.44 -10.05 0.46
C TRP A 120 5.85 -10.87 1.64
N HIS A 121 4.92 -10.25 2.35
CA HIS A 121 4.23 -10.87 3.50
C HIS A 121 5.20 -11.36 4.61
N ALA A 122 6.35 -10.70 4.76
CA ALA A 122 7.25 -10.94 5.88
C ALA A 122 6.61 -10.55 7.21
N GLU A 123 7.08 -11.14 8.30
CA GLU A 123 6.62 -10.76 9.65
C GLU A 123 6.79 -9.27 9.91
N THR A 124 7.90 -8.68 9.47
CA THR A 124 8.14 -7.23 9.58
C THR A 124 7.06 -6.41 8.88
N GLU A 125 6.60 -6.84 7.71
CA GLU A 125 5.53 -6.16 6.98
C GLU A 125 4.21 -6.20 7.75
N VAL A 126 3.89 -7.33 8.39
CA VAL A 126 2.70 -7.48 9.22
C VAL A 126 2.76 -6.56 10.44
N GLN A 127 3.93 -6.46 11.09
CA GLN A 127 4.14 -5.55 12.23
C GLN A 127 4.07 -4.07 11.80
N ASP A 128 4.64 -3.72 10.66
CA ASP A 128 4.55 -2.37 10.08
C ASP A 128 3.10 -2.00 9.79
N HIS A 129 2.33 -2.92 9.20
CA HIS A 129 0.90 -2.71 8.93
C HIS A 129 0.11 -2.48 10.22
N ALA A 130 0.37 -3.27 11.27
CA ALA A 130 -0.23 -3.07 12.59
C ALA A 130 0.14 -1.71 13.21
N ALA A 131 1.39 -1.29 13.07
CA ALA A 131 1.85 0.02 13.52
C ALA A 131 1.15 1.17 12.77
N CYS A 132 0.93 1.02 11.46
CA CYS A 132 0.17 2.00 10.67
C CYS A 132 -1.29 2.10 11.13
N ILE A 133 -1.93 0.98 11.51
CA ILE A 133 -3.29 0.98 12.06
C ILE A 133 -3.34 1.75 13.39
N ALA A 134 -2.38 1.49 14.29
CA ALA A 134 -2.29 2.20 15.56
C ALA A 134 -2.05 3.70 15.36
N TRP A 135 -1.10 4.06 14.50
CA TRP A 135 -0.81 5.44 14.15
C TRP A 135 -2.06 6.17 13.59
N ALA A 136 -2.80 5.54 12.69
CA ALA A 136 -4.00 6.14 12.10
C ALA A 136 -5.08 6.42 13.14
N ALA A 137 -5.24 5.56 14.14
CA ALA A 137 -6.19 5.71 15.20
C ALA A 137 -5.90 6.94 16.10
N GLU A 138 -4.64 7.29 16.26
CA GLU A 138 -4.17 8.38 17.14
C GLU A 138 -4.21 9.77 16.47
N GLN A 139 -4.50 9.85 15.18
CA GLN A 139 -4.45 11.11 14.46
C GLN A 139 -5.58 12.06 14.86
N PRO A 140 -5.36 13.38 14.85
CA PRO A 140 -6.38 14.38 15.25
C PRO A 140 -7.67 14.31 14.44
N TRP A 141 -7.60 13.85 13.20
CA TRP A 141 -8.73 13.68 12.30
C TRP A 141 -9.42 12.31 12.43
N SER A 142 -8.91 11.40 13.26
CA SER A 142 -9.42 10.04 13.43
C SER A 142 -10.43 9.94 14.57
N THR A 143 -11.46 9.11 14.39
CA THR A 143 -12.34 8.67 15.49
C THR A 143 -11.70 7.61 16.37
N GLY A 144 -10.59 7.02 15.95
CA GLY A 144 -9.96 5.87 16.58
C GLY A 144 -10.32 4.53 15.90
N ASP A 145 -11.30 4.54 14.99
CA ASP A 145 -11.74 3.35 14.28
C ASP A 145 -11.02 3.25 12.92
N VAL A 146 -10.39 2.11 12.68
CA VAL A 146 -9.68 1.84 11.42
C VAL A 146 -10.27 0.60 10.76
N CYS A 147 -10.53 0.70 9.47
CA CYS A 147 -10.93 -0.41 8.62
C CYS A 147 -9.87 -0.63 7.54
N LEU A 148 -9.84 -1.83 6.97
CA LEU A 148 -9.00 -2.15 5.83
C LEU A 148 -9.89 -2.46 4.62
N PHE A 149 -9.43 -2.04 3.46
CA PHE A 149 -10.11 -2.31 2.20
C PHE A 149 -9.07 -2.48 1.09
N GLY A 150 -9.24 -3.49 0.25
CA GLY A 150 -8.37 -3.62 -0.92
C GLY A 150 -8.51 -4.94 -1.65
N THR A 151 -8.03 -4.91 -2.88
CA THR A 151 -7.97 -6.05 -3.80
C THR A 151 -6.53 -6.48 -3.97
N SER A 152 -6.29 -7.75 -4.31
CA SER A 152 -4.96 -8.29 -4.61
C SER A 152 -4.01 -8.12 -3.43
N TYR A 153 -2.83 -7.53 -3.62
CA TYR A 153 -1.86 -7.32 -2.53
C TYR A 153 -2.45 -6.53 -1.35
N TYR A 154 -3.23 -5.47 -1.63
CA TYR A 154 -3.93 -4.69 -0.59
C TYR A 154 -4.95 -5.53 0.19
N GLY A 155 -5.45 -6.61 -0.41
CA GLY A 155 -6.34 -7.57 0.25
C GLY A 155 -5.60 -8.68 0.98
N MET A 156 -4.55 -9.24 0.36
CA MET A 156 -3.84 -10.43 0.85
C MET A 156 -3.14 -10.23 2.20
N ASN A 157 -2.70 -9.02 2.52
CA ASN A 157 -2.04 -8.72 3.79
C ASN A 157 -3.02 -8.47 4.95
N GLN A 158 -4.30 -8.24 4.68
CA GLN A 158 -5.30 -7.92 5.72
C GLN A 158 -5.54 -9.06 6.72
N PRO A 159 -5.74 -10.32 6.31
CA PRO A 159 -5.88 -11.44 7.26
C PRO A 159 -4.65 -11.59 8.17
N ASN A 160 -3.45 -11.36 7.63
CA ASN A 160 -2.22 -11.47 8.39
C ASN A 160 -2.17 -10.45 9.53
N VAL A 161 -2.44 -9.19 9.25
CA VAL A 161 -2.46 -8.16 10.30
C VAL A 161 -3.67 -8.32 11.23
N ALA A 162 -4.82 -8.76 10.73
CA ALA A 162 -6.00 -9.01 11.55
C ALA A 162 -5.76 -10.11 12.59
N SER A 163 -4.89 -11.10 12.30
CA SER A 163 -4.50 -12.14 13.25
C SER A 163 -3.82 -11.59 14.51
N LEU A 164 -3.16 -10.43 14.42
CA LEU A 164 -2.56 -9.71 15.55
C LEU A 164 -3.61 -8.98 16.41
N ARG A 165 -4.87 -8.91 15.96
CA ARG A 165 -5.98 -8.24 16.66
C ARG A 165 -5.68 -6.80 17.09
N PRO A 166 -5.24 -5.90 16.18
CA PRO A 166 -4.99 -4.51 16.54
C PRO A 166 -6.25 -3.88 17.14
N PRO A 167 -6.21 -3.23 18.31
CA PRO A 167 -7.42 -2.75 18.99
C PRO A 167 -8.26 -1.76 18.17
N ALA A 168 -7.60 -0.95 17.34
CA ALA A 168 -8.23 0.02 16.48
C ALA A 168 -8.87 -0.59 15.22
N LEU A 169 -8.50 -1.82 14.84
CA LEU A 169 -9.06 -2.49 13.66
C LEU A 169 -10.49 -2.96 13.95
N LYS A 170 -11.47 -2.43 13.21
CA LYS A 170 -12.89 -2.74 13.38
C LYS A 170 -13.43 -3.68 12.32
N ALA A 171 -12.96 -3.55 11.09
CA ALA A 171 -13.39 -4.38 9.97
C ALA A 171 -12.32 -4.44 8.90
N PHE A 172 -12.37 -5.48 8.08
CA PHE A 172 -11.58 -5.53 6.86
C PHE A 172 -12.39 -6.18 5.73
N PHE A 173 -12.16 -5.70 4.53
CA PHE A 173 -12.74 -6.24 3.31
C PHE A 173 -11.62 -6.51 2.30
N CYS A 174 -11.37 -7.78 2.07
CA CYS A 174 -10.36 -8.26 1.14
C CYS A 174 -11.00 -8.97 -0.06
N ASN A 175 -10.54 -8.62 -1.25
CA ASN A 175 -11.00 -9.19 -2.51
C ASN A 175 -9.82 -9.73 -3.30
N GLU A 176 -10.06 -10.77 -4.12
CA GLU A 176 -9.03 -11.42 -4.94
C GLU A 176 -7.79 -11.80 -4.14
N ILE A 177 -8.02 -12.48 -3.02
CA ILE A 177 -6.97 -12.87 -2.10
C ILE A 177 -6.55 -14.34 -2.26
N CYS A 178 -5.30 -14.59 -1.92
CA CYS A 178 -4.75 -15.92 -1.75
C CYS A 178 -4.37 -16.11 -0.26
N THR A 179 -5.05 -17.00 0.42
CA THR A 179 -4.81 -17.29 1.84
C THR A 179 -3.77 -18.38 2.07
N ASP A 180 -3.49 -19.16 1.06
CA ASP A 180 -2.45 -20.21 1.07
C ASP A 180 -1.71 -20.18 -0.28
N PHE A 181 -0.57 -19.47 -0.28
CA PHE A 181 0.26 -19.35 -1.48
C PHE A 181 0.73 -20.69 -2.02
N ARG A 182 0.99 -21.66 -1.13
CA ARG A 182 1.46 -22.98 -1.56
C ARG A 182 0.39 -23.72 -2.34
N ARG A 183 -0.86 -23.63 -1.90
CA ARG A 183 -1.99 -24.29 -2.57
C ARG A 183 -2.49 -23.56 -3.80
N HIS A 184 -2.50 -22.23 -3.77
CA HIS A 184 -3.11 -21.41 -4.82
C HIS A 184 -2.13 -21.01 -5.93
N VAL A 185 -0.85 -20.75 -5.59
CA VAL A 185 0.18 -20.33 -6.54
C VAL A 185 1.06 -21.48 -6.99
N PHE A 186 1.19 -22.51 -6.15
CA PHE A 186 1.97 -23.70 -6.46
C PHE A 186 1.06 -24.92 -6.47
N ARG A 187 1.13 -25.70 -7.54
CA ARG A 187 0.54 -27.04 -7.57
C ARG A 187 1.57 -28.05 -7.09
N GLY A 188 1.52 -28.40 -5.80
CA GLY A 188 2.58 -29.17 -5.17
C GLY A 188 3.89 -28.37 -5.11
N GLU A 189 4.95 -28.84 -5.75
CA GLU A 189 6.25 -28.17 -5.79
C GLU A 189 6.45 -27.28 -7.02
N ARG A 190 5.46 -27.21 -7.94
CA ARG A 190 5.56 -26.44 -9.18
C ARG A 190 4.77 -25.14 -9.12
N PRO A 191 5.38 -23.99 -9.47
CA PRO A 191 4.62 -22.75 -9.64
C PRO A 191 3.57 -22.87 -10.74
N LEU A 192 2.35 -22.42 -10.48
CA LEU A 192 1.25 -22.40 -11.47
C LEU A 192 1.66 -21.67 -12.76
N ALA A 193 2.45 -20.61 -12.65
CA ALA A 193 2.98 -19.87 -13.79
C ALA A 193 3.82 -20.73 -14.76
N ARG A 194 4.40 -21.84 -14.29
CA ARG A 194 5.19 -22.73 -15.12
C ARG A 194 4.31 -23.64 -15.99
N GLU A 195 3.09 -23.92 -15.55
CA GLU A 195 2.11 -24.69 -16.35
C GLU A 195 1.45 -23.83 -17.44
N LEU A 196 1.46 -22.50 -17.26
CA LEU A 196 0.90 -21.54 -18.21
C LEU A 196 1.92 -21.02 -19.22
N ALA A 197 3.20 -21.27 -18.98
CA ALA A 197 4.26 -20.87 -19.92
C ALA A 197 4.37 -21.90 -21.06
N PRO A 198 4.47 -21.47 -22.33
CA PRO A 198 4.78 -22.36 -23.42
C PRO A 198 6.09 -23.11 -23.13
N ALA A 199 6.11 -24.40 -23.43
CA ALA A 199 7.28 -25.26 -23.18
C ALA A 199 8.59 -24.73 -23.78
N GLU A 200 8.51 -23.86 -24.78
CA GLU A 200 9.62 -23.23 -25.49
C GLU A 200 10.24 -22.04 -24.73
N ALA A 201 9.53 -21.46 -23.76
CA ALA A 201 10.03 -20.32 -22.97
C ALA A 201 10.91 -20.74 -21.78
N LEU A 202 11.15 -22.05 -21.60
CA LEU A 202 11.87 -22.62 -20.45
C LEU A 202 13.19 -23.33 -20.85
N ARG A 203 13.67 -23.13 -22.10
CA ARG A 203 14.98 -23.63 -22.54
C ARG A 203 16.04 -22.56 -22.50
#